data_cfd2b1f226215d1f228187e690fd3536
#
_entry.id   cfd2b1f226215d1f228187e690fd3536
#
_cell.length_a   1.000
_cell.length_b   1.000
_cell.length_c   1.000
_cell.angle_alpha   90.00
_cell.angle_beta   90.00
_cell.angle_gamma   90.00
#
_symmetry.space_group_name_H-M   'P 1'
#
loop_
_entity.id
_entity.type
_entity.pdbx_description
1 polymer ?
#
loop_
_entity_poly.entity_id
_entity_poly.type
_entity_poly.pdbx_seq_one_letter_code
_entity_poly.pdbx_strand_id
1 'polypeptide(L)'
;AKEGISLVFVKVARQEGARLFFKYPPGRNPMTGLTQKMYFEYRDEVKTEKEYLTLLAYLALKSIIGNKPYIKMGNDFFLSRMDGHIKKVPPGKLTKEVKKWSSNYKLQRLKSDLIQSWGLVHYGIKTKGFYISFELNLFQLAVIAEEKRREGNAIYQEQKRIENEARNAAIMKLFNPMEQ
;
A
#
# COMPACT_ATOMS: atom_id res chain seq x y z
N ALA A 1 -23.19 5.02 37.41
CA ALA A 1 -21.97 5.73 37.79
C ALA A 1 -21.15 6.00 36.57
N LYS A 2 -21.00 7.28 36.14
CA LYS A 2 -20.07 7.67 35.08
C LYS A 2 -18.68 7.60 35.70
N GLU A 3 -17.91 6.59 35.39
CA GLU A 3 -16.50 6.54 35.74
C GLU A 3 -15.80 7.70 35.06
N GLY A 4 -15.39 8.68 35.84
CA GLY A 4 -14.63 9.84 35.37
C GLY A 4 -13.29 9.35 34.83
N ILE A 5 -13.02 9.63 33.57
CA ILE A 5 -11.68 9.44 32.97
C ILE A 5 -10.68 10.17 33.87
N SER A 6 -9.70 9.45 34.42
CA SER A 6 -8.69 10.01 35.30
C SER A 6 -7.99 11.20 34.63
N LEU A 7 -7.88 12.34 35.31
CA LEU A 7 -7.14 13.52 34.86
C LEU A 7 -5.69 13.18 34.43
N VAL A 8 -5.10 12.19 35.08
CA VAL A 8 -3.76 11.68 34.75
C VAL A 8 -3.77 11.04 33.34
N PHE A 9 -4.77 10.24 33.00
CA PHE A 9 -4.90 9.62 31.68
C PHE A 9 -5.05 10.68 30.57
N VAL A 10 -5.87 11.70 30.79
CA VAL A 10 -6.05 12.81 29.85
C VAL A 10 -4.73 13.58 29.63
N LYS A 11 -3.96 13.81 30.71
CA LYS A 11 -2.66 14.50 30.62
C LYS A 11 -1.64 13.68 29.81
N VAL A 12 -1.54 12.38 30.06
CA VAL A 12 -0.65 11.45 29.32
C VAL A 12 -1.06 11.39 27.85
N ALA A 13 -2.35 11.24 27.54
CA ALA A 13 -2.85 11.21 26.17
C ALA A 13 -2.55 12.51 25.39
N ARG A 14 -2.67 13.68 26.05
CA ARG A 14 -2.31 14.96 25.45
C ARG A 14 -0.82 15.10 25.18
N GLN A 15 0.03 14.65 26.10
CA GLN A 15 1.48 14.68 25.94
C GLN A 15 1.92 13.78 24.79
N GLU A 16 1.38 12.56 24.70
CA GLU A 16 1.69 11.64 23.61
C GLU A 16 1.15 12.15 22.27
N GLY A 17 -0.05 12.72 22.24
CA GLY A 17 -0.61 13.36 21.06
C GLY A 17 0.25 14.52 20.56
N ALA A 18 0.75 15.38 21.45
CA ALA A 18 1.67 16.44 21.10
C ALA A 18 3.00 15.90 20.57
N ARG A 19 3.58 14.87 21.22
CA ARG A 19 4.79 14.20 20.76
C ARG A 19 4.66 13.66 19.35
N LEU A 20 3.55 12.98 19.05
CA LEU A 20 3.26 12.44 17.73
C LEU A 20 3.04 13.55 16.70
N PHE A 21 2.37 14.63 17.06
CA PHE A 21 2.16 15.79 16.18
C PHE A 21 3.49 16.44 15.76
N PHE A 22 4.42 16.62 16.70
CA PHE A 22 5.75 17.16 16.38
C PHE A 22 6.61 16.18 15.56
N LYS A 23 6.50 14.89 15.84
CA LYS A 23 7.20 13.85 15.09
C LYS A 23 6.68 13.69 13.66
N TYR A 24 5.37 13.88 13.48
CA TYR A 24 4.66 13.69 12.20
C TYR A 24 3.82 14.94 11.87
N PRO A 25 4.46 16.10 11.54
CA PRO A 25 3.74 17.33 11.31
C PRO A 25 2.78 17.19 10.12
N PRO A 26 1.59 17.83 10.21
CA PRO A 26 0.62 17.85 9.11
C PRO A 26 1.25 18.40 7.82
N GLY A 27 0.84 17.84 6.68
CA GLY A 27 1.29 18.28 5.36
C GLY A 27 2.60 17.68 4.86
N ARG A 28 3.40 17.05 5.71
CA ARG A 28 4.64 16.35 5.28
C ARG A 28 4.47 14.84 5.09
N ASN A 29 3.48 14.27 5.73
CA ASN A 29 3.21 12.83 5.69
C ASN A 29 1.85 12.56 5.05
N PRO A 30 1.70 11.47 4.30
CA PRO A 30 0.39 11.05 3.83
C PRO A 30 -0.50 10.76 5.03
N MET A 31 -1.57 11.51 5.15
CA MET A 31 -2.54 11.37 6.24
C MET A 31 -3.83 10.79 5.70
N THR A 32 -4.53 10.05 6.52
CA THR A 32 -5.90 9.64 6.29
C THR A 32 -6.69 9.82 7.59
N GLY A 33 -7.94 10.20 7.47
CA GLY A 33 -8.82 10.42 8.61
C GLY A 33 -9.74 9.24 8.88
N LEU A 34 -10.12 9.09 10.14
CA LEU A 34 -11.29 8.32 10.54
C LEU A 34 -12.52 9.21 10.45
N THR A 35 -13.64 8.66 9.99
CA THR A 35 -14.93 9.33 10.17
C THR A 35 -15.28 9.35 11.66
N GLN A 36 -16.06 10.33 12.09
CA GLN A 36 -16.52 10.42 13.48
C GLN A 36 -17.24 9.12 13.92
N LYS A 37 -18.06 8.54 13.03
CA LYS A 37 -18.73 7.26 13.27
C LYS A 37 -17.74 6.13 13.55
N MET A 38 -16.73 5.95 12.68
CA MET A 38 -15.70 4.92 12.84
C MET A 38 -14.90 5.12 14.14
N TYR A 39 -14.58 6.38 14.47
CA TYR A 39 -13.85 6.69 15.70
C TYR A 39 -14.65 6.25 16.93
N PHE A 40 -15.94 6.59 17.02
CA PHE A 40 -16.78 6.19 18.14
C PHE A 40 -17.01 4.69 18.19
N GLU A 41 -17.26 4.05 17.07
CA GLU A 41 -17.41 2.59 16.97
C GLU A 41 -16.20 1.84 17.53
N TYR A 42 -14.98 2.25 17.13
CA TYR A 42 -13.74 1.59 17.59
C TYR A 42 -13.28 2.03 18.98
N ARG A 43 -13.81 3.13 19.53
CA ARG A 43 -13.56 3.58 20.89
C ARG A 43 -14.49 2.90 21.89
N ASP A 44 -15.77 2.79 21.56
CA ASP A 44 -16.84 2.46 22.51
C ASP A 44 -17.22 0.98 22.46
N GLU A 45 -16.90 0.28 21.38
CA GLU A 45 -17.17 -1.15 21.22
C GLU A 45 -15.90 -1.98 21.39
N VAL A 46 -16.06 -3.16 22.01
CA VAL A 46 -14.96 -4.14 22.11
C VAL A 46 -14.75 -4.77 20.75
N LYS A 47 -13.59 -4.49 20.13
CA LYS A 47 -13.19 -5.04 18.83
C LYS A 47 -12.12 -6.11 19.00
N THR A 48 -12.13 -7.08 18.11
CA THR A 48 -11.10 -8.13 18.04
C THR A 48 -9.79 -7.57 17.48
N GLU A 49 -8.65 -8.26 17.76
CA GLU A 49 -7.36 -7.93 17.13
C GLU A 49 -7.46 -7.90 15.60
N LYS A 50 -8.26 -8.79 15.02
CA LYS A 50 -8.51 -8.86 13.59
C LYS A 50 -9.19 -7.59 13.06
N GLU A 51 -10.19 -7.06 13.74
CA GLU A 51 -10.90 -5.84 13.34
C GLU A 51 -9.98 -4.63 13.41
N TYR A 52 -9.20 -4.48 14.48
CA TYR A 52 -8.20 -3.42 14.57
C TYR A 52 -7.16 -3.50 13.46
N LEU A 53 -6.68 -4.71 13.13
CA LEU A 53 -5.74 -4.89 12.04
C LEU A 53 -6.36 -4.52 10.68
N THR A 54 -7.62 -4.90 10.46
CA THR A 54 -8.34 -4.58 9.22
C THR A 54 -8.56 -3.07 9.08
N LEU A 55 -8.87 -2.37 10.19
CA LEU A 55 -8.91 -0.92 10.22
C LEU A 55 -7.55 -0.30 9.89
N LEU A 56 -6.47 -0.77 10.50
CA LEU A 56 -5.12 -0.30 10.23
C LEU A 56 -4.75 -0.49 8.75
N ALA A 57 -5.09 -1.64 8.18
CA ALA A 57 -4.89 -1.93 6.77
C ALA A 57 -5.72 -1.00 5.86
N TYR A 58 -6.98 -0.75 6.20
CA TYR A 58 -7.84 0.20 5.50
C TYR A 58 -7.24 1.61 5.50
N LEU A 59 -6.82 2.12 6.67
CA LEU A 59 -6.21 3.44 6.80
C LEU A 59 -4.90 3.54 6.01
N ALA A 60 -4.09 2.48 6.03
CA ALA A 60 -2.88 2.40 5.22
C ALA A 60 -3.21 2.53 3.72
N LEU A 61 -4.20 1.79 3.21
CA LEU A 61 -4.61 1.87 1.82
C LEU A 61 -5.20 3.24 1.45
N LYS A 62 -6.05 3.80 2.30
CA LYS A 62 -6.60 5.17 2.10
C LYS A 62 -5.49 6.21 2.05
N SER A 63 -4.46 6.10 2.90
CA SER A 63 -3.31 7.02 2.89
C SER A 63 -2.45 6.91 1.62
N ILE A 64 -2.43 5.73 0.98
CA ILE A 64 -1.70 5.51 -0.27
C ILE A 64 -2.51 6.01 -1.46
N ILE A 65 -3.81 5.69 -1.50
CA ILE A 65 -4.66 6.03 -2.64
C ILE A 65 -4.94 7.53 -2.72
N GLY A 66 -5.11 8.19 -1.56
CA GLY A 66 -5.46 9.62 -1.49
C GLY A 66 -6.74 9.91 -2.28
N ASN A 67 -6.67 10.88 -3.20
CA ASN A 67 -7.77 11.28 -4.08
C ASN A 67 -7.74 10.59 -5.45
N LYS A 68 -6.94 9.52 -5.62
CA LYS A 68 -6.87 8.80 -6.90
C LYS A 68 -7.99 7.77 -6.98
N PRO A 69 -8.60 7.57 -8.15
CA PRO A 69 -9.64 6.55 -8.31
C PRO A 69 -9.10 5.13 -8.14
N TYR A 70 -7.84 4.90 -8.42
CA TYR A 70 -7.15 3.63 -8.21
C TYR A 70 -5.64 3.83 -8.05
N ILE A 71 -4.96 2.81 -7.54
CA ILE A 71 -3.49 2.77 -7.49
C ILE A 71 -2.98 1.35 -7.66
N LYS A 72 -1.76 1.23 -8.22
CA LYS A 72 -0.98 -0.02 -8.25
C LYS A 72 0.07 -0.02 -7.16
N MET A 73 0.19 -1.12 -6.41
CA MET A 73 1.20 -1.27 -5.38
C MET A 73 1.69 -2.71 -5.22
N GLY A 74 2.79 -2.90 -4.52
CA GLY A 74 3.27 -4.21 -4.07
C GLY A 74 2.93 -4.49 -2.61
N ASN A 75 2.96 -5.78 -2.22
CA ASN A 75 2.70 -6.21 -0.85
C ASN A 75 3.66 -5.55 0.16
N ASP A 76 4.95 -5.42 -0.19
CA ASP A 76 5.94 -4.82 0.71
C ASP A 76 5.66 -3.35 1.02
N PHE A 77 5.19 -2.59 0.02
CA PHE A 77 4.82 -1.19 0.24
C PHE A 77 3.56 -1.07 1.09
N PHE A 78 2.60 -1.95 0.86
CA PHE A 78 1.40 -2.04 1.68
C PHE A 78 1.74 -2.32 3.15
N LEU A 79 2.55 -3.36 3.42
CA LEU A 79 3.00 -3.69 4.77
C LEU A 79 3.82 -2.55 5.42
N SER A 80 4.71 -1.91 4.64
CA SER A 80 5.47 -0.76 5.13
C SER A 80 4.54 0.39 5.55
N ARG A 81 3.47 0.62 4.80
CA ARG A 81 2.48 1.64 5.14
C ARG A 81 1.66 1.27 6.37
N MET A 82 1.25 0.01 6.52
CA MET A 82 0.61 -0.49 7.75
C MET A 82 1.49 -0.29 8.98
N ASP A 83 2.81 -0.39 8.80
CA ASP A 83 3.82 -0.17 9.86
C ASP A 83 4.18 1.32 10.08
N GLY A 84 3.45 2.24 9.45
CA GLY A 84 3.64 3.69 9.60
C GLY A 84 4.77 4.28 8.75
N HIS A 85 5.42 3.50 7.88
CA HIS A 85 6.48 4.01 7.02
C HIS A 85 5.94 4.72 5.79
N ILE A 86 6.52 5.87 5.42
CA ILE A 86 6.15 6.63 4.23
C ILE A 86 6.63 5.94 2.94
N LYS A 87 7.81 5.33 2.99
CA LYS A 87 8.45 4.63 1.88
C LYS A 87 8.48 3.12 2.14
N LYS A 88 8.64 2.35 1.06
CA LYS A 88 8.90 0.92 1.18
C LYS A 88 10.17 0.68 2.01
N VAL A 89 10.06 -0.19 3.00
CA VAL A 89 11.20 -0.66 3.82
C VAL A 89 11.42 -2.16 3.63
N PRO A 90 12.64 -2.65 3.85
CA PRO A 90 12.91 -4.08 3.84
C PRO A 90 12.10 -4.82 4.92
N PRO A 91 11.67 -6.07 4.69
CA PRO A 91 10.89 -6.86 5.66
C PRO A 91 11.52 -6.97 7.05
N GLY A 92 12.87 -6.91 7.13
CA GLY A 92 13.60 -6.95 8.40
C GLY A 92 13.42 -5.71 9.28
N LYS A 93 12.99 -4.58 8.72
CA LYS A 93 12.74 -3.32 9.44
C LYS A 93 11.28 -3.15 9.88
N LEU A 94 10.39 -4.05 9.49
CA LEU A 94 9.00 -4.04 9.94
C LEU A 94 8.91 -4.47 11.40
N THR A 95 7.95 -3.89 12.14
CA THR A 95 7.62 -4.32 13.50
C THR A 95 7.19 -5.80 13.52
N LYS A 96 7.37 -6.45 14.67
CA LYS A 96 7.02 -7.87 14.85
C LYS A 96 5.52 -8.11 14.56
N GLU A 97 4.68 -7.16 14.89
CA GLU A 97 3.23 -7.19 14.71
C GLU A 97 2.86 -7.23 13.23
N VAL A 98 3.40 -6.33 12.42
CA VAL A 98 3.13 -6.27 10.97
C VAL A 98 3.85 -7.41 10.24
N LYS A 99 5.06 -7.78 10.66
CA LYS A 99 5.83 -8.88 10.06
C LYS A 99 5.11 -10.22 10.12
N LYS A 100 4.29 -10.48 11.16
CA LYS A 100 3.44 -11.69 11.24
C LYS A 100 2.53 -11.86 10.02
N TRP A 101 2.20 -10.77 9.32
CA TRP A 101 1.26 -10.73 8.18
C TRP A 101 1.95 -10.75 6.82
N SER A 102 3.27 -10.87 6.77
CA SER A 102 4.03 -10.88 5.52
C SER A 102 3.87 -12.13 4.66
N SER A 103 3.29 -13.22 5.21
CA SER A 103 3.02 -14.42 4.40
C SER A 103 1.90 -14.18 3.39
N ASN A 104 2.03 -14.75 2.19
CA ASN A 104 1.03 -14.61 1.13
C ASN A 104 -0.37 -15.03 1.58
N TYR A 105 -0.49 -16.12 2.33
CA TYR A 105 -1.78 -16.61 2.85
C TYR A 105 -2.45 -15.55 3.75
N LYS A 106 -1.72 -15.00 4.72
CA LYS A 106 -2.27 -13.99 5.64
C LYS A 106 -2.63 -12.69 4.92
N LEU A 107 -1.80 -12.25 3.96
CA LEU A 107 -2.10 -11.09 3.14
C LEU A 107 -3.36 -11.28 2.29
N GLN A 108 -3.54 -12.45 1.69
CA GLN A 108 -4.76 -12.73 0.93
C GLN A 108 -6.00 -12.71 1.84
N ARG A 109 -5.91 -13.30 3.03
CA ARG A 109 -6.99 -13.25 4.01
C ARG A 109 -7.31 -11.83 4.44
N LEU A 110 -6.29 -11.00 4.73
CA LEU A 110 -6.47 -9.59 5.07
C LEU A 110 -7.14 -8.81 3.94
N LYS A 111 -6.75 -9.06 2.68
CA LYS A 111 -7.38 -8.45 1.51
C LYS A 111 -8.84 -8.88 1.36
N SER A 112 -9.16 -10.16 1.62
CA SER A 112 -10.55 -10.64 1.62
C SER A 112 -11.39 -9.95 2.68
N ASP A 113 -10.85 -9.78 3.89
CA ASP A 113 -11.53 -9.05 4.96
C ASP A 113 -11.77 -7.57 4.60
N LEU A 114 -10.80 -6.93 3.93
CA LEU A 114 -10.95 -5.55 3.42
C LEU A 114 -12.01 -5.44 2.33
N ILE A 115 -12.11 -6.43 1.44
CA ILE A 115 -13.17 -6.50 0.42
C ILE A 115 -14.55 -6.58 1.08
N GLN A 116 -14.70 -7.48 2.05
CA GLN A 116 -15.98 -7.74 2.71
C GLN A 116 -16.42 -6.59 3.62
N SER A 117 -15.50 -6.03 4.42
CA SER A 117 -15.83 -5.08 5.47
C SER A 117 -15.69 -3.61 5.06
N TRP A 118 -14.84 -3.31 4.06
CA TRP A 118 -14.44 -1.94 3.73
C TRP A 118 -14.68 -1.56 2.27
N GLY A 119 -15.31 -2.43 1.49
CA GLY A 119 -15.62 -2.16 0.08
C GLY A 119 -14.37 -2.01 -0.80
N LEU A 120 -13.25 -2.63 -0.42
CA LEU A 120 -12.04 -2.64 -1.25
C LEU A 120 -12.31 -3.43 -2.52
N VAL A 121 -12.00 -2.85 -3.67
CA VAL A 121 -11.91 -3.56 -4.95
C VAL A 121 -10.43 -3.83 -5.22
N HIS A 122 -10.09 -5.09 -5.51
CA HIS A 122 -8.72 -5.57 -5.68
C HIS A 122 -8.60 -6.39 -6.96
N TYR A 123 -7.56 -6.08 -7.76
CA TYR A 123 -7.21 -6.85 -8.95
C TYR A 123 -5.69 -7.10 -8.99
N GLY A 124 -5.26 -8.35 -9.12
CA GLY A 124 -3.85 -8.73 -9.09
C GLY A 124 -3.47 -9.90 -9.99
N ILE A 125 -4.34 -10.27 -10.95
CA ILE A 125 -4.08 -11.40 -11.86
C ILE A 125 -2.99 -11.01 -12.86
N LYS A 126 -1.94 -11.83 -12.95
CA LYS A 126 -0.82 -11.64 -13.91
C LYS A 126 -0.14 -10.27 -13.87
N THR A 127 -0.25 -9.52 -12.75
CA THR A 127 0.40 -8.23 -12.59
C THR A 127 1.58 -8.33 -11.61
N LYS A 128 2.62 -7.52 -11.82
CA LYS A 128 3.63 -7.29 -10.76
C LYS A 128 3.03 -6.33 -9.73
N GLY A 129 2.65 -6.85 -8.56
CA GLY A 129 1.86 -6.13 -7.57
C GLY A 129 0.36 -6.32 -7.79
N PHE A 130 -0.43 -5.39 -7.26
CA PHE A 130 -1.89 -5.42 -7.38
C PHE A 130 -2.45 -4.02 -7.52
N TYR A 131 -3.63 -3.93 -8.12
CA TYR A 131 -4.41 -2.70 -8.24
C TYR A 131 -5.50 -2.70 -7.18
N ILE A 132 -5.78 -1.52 -6.63
CA ILE A 132 -6.87 -1.31 -5.67
C ILE A 132 -7.68 -0.07 -6.03
N SER A 133 -8.95 -0.10 -5.65
CA SER A 133 -9.86 1.03 -5.68
C SER A 133 -10.88 0.93 -4.54
N PHE A 134 -11.44 2.08 -4.15
CA PHE A 134 -12.64 2.19 -3.31
C PHE A 134 -13.82 2.83 -4.06
N GLU A 135 -13.62 3.17 -5.34
CA GLU A 135 -14.58 3.90 -6.17
C GLU A 135 -14.99 3.10 -7.41
N LEU A 136 -14.02 2.43 -8.05
CA LEU A 136 -14.23 1.66 -9.26
C LEU A 136 -14.77 0.27 -8.92
N ASN A 137 -15.59 -0.28 -9.80
CA ASN A 137 -15.97 -1.69 -9.71
C ASN A 137 -14.85 -2.61 -10.25
N LEU A 138 -14.97 -3.91 -10.01
CA LEU A 138 -13.95 -4.90 -10.39
C LEU A 138 -13.68 -4.92 -11.90
N PHE A 139 -14.71 -4.79 -12.73
CA PHE A 139 -14.57 -4.79 -14.19
C PHE A 139 -13.75 -3.59 -14.67
N GLN A 140 -14.09 -2.39 -14.21
CA GLN A 140 -13.35 -1.17 -14.55
C GLN A 140 -11.89 -1.25 -14.12
N LEU A 141 -11.64 -1.73 -12.90
CA LEU A 141 -10.28 -1.89 -12.38
C LEU A 141 -9.49 -2.94 -13.17
N ALA A 142 -10.13 -4.03 -13.58
CA ALA A 142 -9.51 -5.07 -14.39
C ALA A 142 -9.14 -4.56 -15.79
N VAL A 143 -10.03 -3.82 -16.47
CA VAL A 143 -9.75 -3.20 -17.78
C VAL A 143 -8.51 -2.31 -17.69
N ILE A 144 -8.48 -1.39 -16.74
CA ILE A 144 -7.35 -0.48 -16.53
C ILE A 144 -6.04 -1.27 -16.26
N ALA A 145 -6.11 -2.28 -15.42
CA ALA A 145 -4.94 -3.09 -15.07
C ALA A 145 -4.39 -3.85 -16.28
N GLU A 146 -5.26 -4.40 -17.12
CA GLU A 146 -4.86 -5.12 -18.33
C GLU A 146 -4.32 -4.19 -19.43
N GLU A 147 -4.88 -3.00 -19.59
CA GLU A 147 -4.34 -1.97 -20.49
C GLU A 147 -2.92 -1.58 -20.07
N LYS A 148 -2.71 -1.24 -18.80
CA LYS A 148 -1.38 -0.92 -18.25
C LYS A 148 -0.39 -2.08 -18.37
N ARG A 149 -0.85 -3.31 -18.27
CA ARG A 149 0.00 -4.49 -18.48
C ARG A 149 0.44 -4.63 -19.94
N ARG A 150 -0.47 -4.40 -20.89
CA ARG A 150 -0.17 -4.44 -22.33
C ARG A 150 0.82 -3.36 -22.72
N GLU A 151 0.59 -2.11 -22.30
CA GLU A 151 1.52 -0.99 -22.49
C GLU A 151 2.92 -1.31 -21.94
N GLY A 152 3.01 -1.79 -20.71
CA GLY A 152 4.27 -2.15 -20.08
C GLY A 152 5.01 -3.29 -20.81
N ASN A 153 4.28 -4.28 -21.31
CA ASN A 153 4.87 -5.36 -22.10
C ASN A 153 5.39 -4.86 -23.46
N ALA A 154 4.65 -3.99 -24.15
CA ALA A 154 5.08 -3.40 -25.42
C ALA A 154 6.38 -2.58 -25.24
N ILE A 155 6.46 -1.73 -24.22
CA ILE A 155 7.67 -0.96 -23.90
C ILE A 155 8.85 -1.89 -23.59
N TYR A 156 8.63 -2.95 -22.80
CA TYR A 156 9.68 -3.92 -22.47
C TYR A 156 10.21 -4.65 -23.71
N GLN A 157 9.34 -5.07 -24.62
CA GLN A 157 9.74 -5.75 -25.85
C GLN A 157 10.55 -4.81 -26.75
N GLU A 158 10.15 -3.56 -26.87
CA GLU A 158 10.87 -2.55 -27.62
C GLU A 158 12.26 -2.27 -27.06
N GLN A 159 12.36 -2.09 -25.73
CA GLN A 159 13.66 -1.94 -25.07
C GLN A 159 14.60 -3.12 -25.34
N LYS A 160 14.06 -4.35 -25.23
CA LYS A 160 14.84 -5.55 -25.48
C LYS A 160 15.28 -5.64 -26.95
N ARG A 161 14.45 -5.19 -27.89
CA ARG A 161 14.81 -5.11 -29.31
C ARG A 161 16.00 -4.17 -29.52
N ILE A 162 15.92 -2.96 -28.97
CA ILE A 162 16.97 -1.94 -29.05
C ILE A 162 18.28 -2.45 -28.41
N GLU A 163 18.22 -3.07 -27.25
CA GLU A 163 19.40 -3.65 -26.60
C GLU A 163 20.05 -4.74 -27.47
N ASN A 164 19.26 -5.63 -28.07
CA ASN A 164 19.78 -6.69 -28.94
C ASN A 164 20.40 -6.11 -30.22
N GLU A 165 19.79 -5.09 -30.83
CA GLU A 165 20.33 -4.40 -32.01
C GLU A 165 21.66 -3.72 -31.68
N ALA A 166 21.74 -3.00 -30.55
CA ALA A 166 22.97 -2.37 -30.08
C ALA A 166 24.08 -3.39 -29.80
N ARG A 167 23.72 -4.51 -29.16
CA ARG A 167 24.66 -5.62 -28.91
C ARG A 167 25.18 -6.22 -30.22
N ASN A 168 24.30 -6.50 -31.17
CA ASN A 168 24.68 -7.07 -32.46
C ASN A 168 25.58 -6.08 -33.26
N ALA A 169 25.26 -4.78 -33.25
CA ALA A 169 26.10 -3.76 -33.87
C ALA A 169 27.50 -3.67 -33.22
N ALA A 170 27.59 -3.79 -31.89
CA ALA A 170 28.87 -3.84 -31.18
C ALA A 170 29.68 -5.09 -31.55
N ILE A 171 29.05 -6.26 -31.64
CA ILE A 171 29.69 -7.50 -32.08
C ILE A 171 30.21 -7.37 -33.52
N MET A 172 29.41 -6.85 -34.46
CA MET A 172 29.82 -6.67 -35.85
C MET A 172 31.02 -5.74 -35.95
N LYS A 173 31.10 -4.65 -35.19
CA LYS A 173 32.28 -3.77 -35.13
C LYS A 173 33.54 -4.47 -34.61
N LEU A 174 33.40 -5.45 -33.71
CA LEU A 174 34.55 -6.22 -33.21
C LEU A 174 35.06 -7.23 -34.22
N PHE A 175 34.18 -7.81 -35.04
CA PHE A 175 34.53 -8.85 -36.02
C PHE A 175 34.93 -8.27 -37.39
N ASN A 176 34.53 -7.01 -37.72
CA ASN A 176 34.90 -6.31 -38.95
C ASN A 176 35.68 -5.02 -38.67
N PRO A 177 36.92 -5.07 -38.13
CA PRO A 177 37.70 -3.87 -37.84
C PRO A 177 38.32 -3.19 -39.05
N MET A 178 38.11 -3.69 -40.30
CA MET A 178 38.86 -3.29 -41.50
C MET A 178 38.11 -2.33 -42.44
N GLU A 179 37.02 -1.69 -42.05
CA GLU A 179 36.33 -0.65 -42.84
C GLU A 179 36.36 0.71 -42.14
N GLN A 180 37.55 1.20 -41.79
CA GLN A 180 37.78 2.61 -41.43
C GLN A 180 38.88 3.18 -42.30
#